data_77936a667426890d7d3b70aac605dea9
#
_entry.id   77936a667426890d7d3b70aac605dea9
#
_cell.length_a   1.000
_cell.length_b   1.000
_cell.length_c   1.000
_cell.angle_alpha   90.00
_cell.angle_beta   90.00
_cell.angle_gamma   90.00
#
_symmetry.space_group_name_H-M   'P 1'
#
loop_
_entity.id
_entity.type
_entity.pdbx_description
1 polymer ?
#
loop_
_entity_poly.entity_id
_entity_poly.type
_entity_poly.pdbx_seq_one_letter_code
_entity_poly.pdbx_strand_id
1 'polypeptide(L)'
;MKNNSFTARHFIMIPFQDENFIASYENLCEKLKSEKPENFDPELLQKPSKLHISALIFDLKEDPVKVNKVCQIMKELQDDIKNLAEGDITYKFGGYGVFDSYQKARVIYSKMEEDPSYFKMEKIIDLIIKKLLQEGIINDSELKNLHVNKTGSNDNPFYKIEMHLTLMNTTFLNKILKKQKKKPIKNFDATKIYECISGEKIVDCPLKKIDFCVLREDKNTGKYEVVESFDLV
;
A
#
# COMPACT_ATOMS: atom_id res chain seq x y z
N MET A 1 -4.25 -2.98 -32.64
CA MET A 1 -3.91 -3.61 -31.36
C MET A 1 -4.65 -2.86 -30.27
N LYS A 2 -5.59 -3.51 -29.54
CA LYS A 2 -6.25 -2.88 -28.39
C LYS A 2 -5.20 -2.78 -27.29
N ASN A 3 -4.83 -1.57 -26.86
CA ASN A 3 -4.08 -1.38 -25.64
C ASN A 3 -4.91 -1.99 -24.50
N ASN A 4 -4.54 -3.21 -24.07
CA ASN A 4 -5.02 -3.74 -22.80
C ASN A 4 -4.43 -2.88 -21.71
N SER A 5 -5.16 -1.82 -21.32
CA SER A 5 -4.79 -1.04 -20.14
C SER A 5 -4.87 -2.00 -18.95
N PHE A 6 -3.76 -2.19 -18.25
CA PHE A 6 -3.73 -2.89 -16.96
C PHE A 6 -4.73 -2.20 -16.02
N THR A 7 -5.75 -2.92 -15.61
CA THR A 7 -6.75 -2.42 -14.67
C THR A 7 -6.61 -3.25 -13.39
N ALA A 8 -5.87 -2.73 -12.43
CA ALA A 8 -5.71 -3.37 -11.13
C ALA A 8 -7.07 -3.57 -10.45
N ARG A 9 -7.40 -4.80 -10.09
CA ARG A 9 -8.69 -5.15 -9.46
C ARG A 9 -8.51 -5.84 -8.12
N HIS A 10 -7.35 -6.45 -7.88
CA HIS A 10 -7.02 -7.18 -6.67
C HIS A 10 -5.67 -6.72 -6.15
N PHE A 11 -5.47 -6.83 -4.85
CA PHE A 11 -4.19 -6.51 -4.24
C PHE A 11 -4.01 -7.24 -2.92
N ILE A 12 -2.74 -7.48 -2.58
CA ILE A 12 -2.32 -7.93 -1.26
C ILE A 12 -1.87 -6.70 -0.49
N MET A 13 -2.39 -6.51 0.71
CA MET A 13 -2.07 -5.37 1.56
C MET A 13 -1.77 -5.79 2.99
N ILE A 14 -1.03 -4.95 3.69
CA ILE A 14 -0.84 -5.02 5.13
C ILE A 14 -1.64 -3.85 5.73
N PRO A 15 -2.81 -4.10 6.37
CA PRO A 15 -3.66 -3.05 6.90
C PRO A 15 -3.15 -2.52 8.24
N PHE A 16 -3.29 -1.22 8.46
CA PHE A 16 -3.07 -0.58 9.75
C PHE A 16 -4.38 -0.55 10.53
N GLN A 17 -4.42 -1.20 11.69
CA GLN A 17 -5.63 -1.36 12.50
C GLN A 17 -5.42 -1.02 13.98
N ASP A 18 -4.20 -0.65 14.36
CA ASP A 18 -3.90 -0.22 15.72
C ASP A 18 -4.55 1.14 16.02
N GLU A 19 -5.27 1.24 17.13
CA GLU A 19 -6.03 2.43 17.49
C GLU A 19 -5.13 3.63 17.77
N ASN A 20 -3.96 3.42 18.39
CA ASN A 20 -3.00 4.49 18.68
C ASN A 20 -2.38 5.03 17.38
N PHE A 21 -2.08 4.12 16.43
CA PHE A 21 -1.60 4.50 15.12
C PHE A 21 -2.65 5.33 14.35
N ILE A 22 -3.90 4.87 14.35
CA ILE A 22 -5.01 5.59 13.70
C ILE A 22 -5.20 6.97 14.32
N ALA A 23 -5.23 7.06 15.65
CA ALA A 23 -5.35 8.34 16.36
C ALA A 23 -4.18 9.29 16.05
N SER A 24 -2.95 8.77 15.97
CA SER A 24 -1.77 9.56 15.58
C SER A 24 -1.88 10.11 14.16
N TYR A 25 -2.37 9.30 13.22
CA TYR A 25 -2.63 9.77 11.85
C TYR A 25 -3.76 10.80 11.80
N GLU A 26 -4.83 10.61 12.56
CA GLU A 26 -5.93 11.58 12.63
C GLU A 26 -5.46 12.92 13.21
N ASN A 27 -4.61 12.92 14.23
CA ASN A 27 -3.99 14.15 14.75
C ASN A 27 -3.17 14.88 13.67
N LEU A 28 -2.41 14.15 12.85
CA LEU A 28 -1.69 14.73 11.71
C LEU A 28 -2.67 15.36 10.70
N CYS A 29 -3.79 14.69 10.42
CA CYS A 29 -4.83 15.21 9.54
C CYS A 29 -5.48 16.48 10.09
N GLU A 30 -5.77 16.54 11.39
CA GLU A 30 -6.35 17.73 12.04
C GLU A 30 -5.37 18.91 12.05
N LYS A 31 -4.09 18.67 12.28
CA LYS A 31 -3.04 19.68 12.14
C LYS A 31 -3.07 20.30 10.75
N LEU A 32 -3.05 19.50 9.70
CA LEU A 32 -3.09 19.95 8.30
C LEU A 32 -4.37 20.75 7.97
N LYS A 33 -5.53 20.30 8.48
CA LYS A 33 -6.80 21.01 8.30
C LYS A 33 -6.84 22.36 9.03
N SER A 34 -6.20 22.44 10.19
CA SER A 34 -6.13 23.66 11.01
C SER A 34 -5.14 24.68 10.43
N GLU A 35 -3.93 24.25 10.06
CA GLU A 35 -2.87 25.10 9.53
C GLU A 35 -3.08 25.50 8.07
N LYS A 36 -3.79 24.67 7.30
CA LYS A 36 -4.13 24.89 5.88
C LYS A 36 -2.94 25.34 5.05
N PRO A 37 -1.84 24.56 5.02
CA PRO A 37 -0.68 24.94 4.22
C PRO A 37 -1.07 25.14 2.76
N GLU A 38 -0.30 25.96 2.04
CA GLU A 38 -0.55 26.23 0.62
C GLU A 38 -0.64 24.92 -0.19
N ASN A 39 -1.58 24.88 -1.14
CA ASN A 39 -1.91 23.73 -1.98
C ASN A 39 -2.48 22.50 -1.25
N PHE A 40 -2.80 22.60 0.03
CA PHE A 40 -3.48 21.53 0.75
C PHE A 40 -4.98 21.54 0.46
N ASP A 41 -5.49 20.36 0.10
CA ASP A 41 -6.93 20.07 0.01
C ASP A 41 -7.20 18.83 0.89
N PRO A 42 -8.17 18.90 1.84
CA PRO A 42 -8.52 17.76 2.70
C PRO A 42 -8.88 16.48 1.93
N GLU A 43 -9.38 16.60 0.71
CA GLU A 43 -9.73 15.46 -0.15
C GLU A 43 -8.50 14.72 -0.72
N LEU A 44 -7.29 15.24 -0.53
CA LEU A 44 -6.05 14.52 -0.80
C LEU A 44 -5.77 13.43 0.24
N LEU A 45 -6.30 13.57 1.48
CA LEU A 45 -6.01 12.68 2.59
C LEU A 45 -6.57 11.27 2.39
N GLN A 46 -5.80 10.27 2.77
CA GLN A 46 -6.29 8.89 2.86
C GLN A 46 -7.29 8.77 4.02
N LYS A 47 -8.33 7.97 3.84
CA LYS A 47 -9.25 7.64 4.93
C LYS A 47 -8.54 6.77 5.97
N PRO A 48 -8.70 7.03 7.28
CA PRO A 48 -8.08 6.20 8.33
C PRO A 48 -8.39 4.71 8.17
N SER A 49 -9.63 4.37 7.80
CA SER A 49 -10.07 2.99 7.57
C SER A 49 -9.42 2.27 6.39
N LYS A 50 -8.62 2.99 5.58
CA LYS A 50 -7.93 2.48 4.38
C LYS A 50 -6.42 2.61 4.44
N LEU A 51 -5.86 2.88 5.60
CA LEU A 51 -4.41 2.93 5.76
C LEU A 51 -3.82 1.52 5.61
N HIS A 52 -2.86 1.38 4.69
CA HIS A 52 -2.23 0.10 4.38
C HIS A 52 -0.90 0.29 3.64
N ILE A 53 -0.04 -0.71 3.70
CA ILE A 53 1.04 -0.92 2.74
C ILE A 53 0.50 -1.81 1.63
N SER A 54 0.63 -1.41 0.37
CA SER A 54 0.34 -2.26 -0.77
C SER A 54 1.54 -3.18 -1.03
N ALA A 55 1.38 -4.48 -0.81
CA ALA A 55 2.44 -5.44 -1.07
C ALA A 55 2.49 -5.84 -2.55
N LEU A 56 1.34 -6.07 -3.18
CA LEU A 56 1.26 -6.43 -4.59
C LEU A 56 -0.11 -6.06 -5.15
N ILE A 57 -0.12 -5.48 -6.34
CA ILE A 57 -1.36 -5.07 -7.02
C ILE A 57 -1.40 -5.79 -8.36
N PHE A 58 -2.48 -6.55 -8.68
CA PHE A 58 -2.58 -7.33 -9.91
C PHE A 58 -4.01 -7.40 -10.46
N ASP A 59 -4.15 -7.79 -11.72
CA ASP A 59 -5.45 -7.92 -12.40
C ASP A 59 -5.77 -9.40 -12.65
N LEU A 60 -6.66 -9.96 -11.81
CA LEU A 60 -7.17 -11.34 -12.00
C LEU A 60 -8.39 -11.37 -12.92
N LYS A 61 -8.79 -10.25 -13.54
CA LYS A 61 -9.92 -10.16 -14.51
C LYS A 61 -11.23 -10.75 -14.00
N GLU A 62 -11.47 -10.67 -12.69
CA GLU A 62 -12.64 -11.27 -12.03
C GLU A 62 -12.77 -12.80 -12.27
N ASP A 63 -11.63 -13.45 -12.55
CA ASP A 63 -11.58 -14.89 -12.71
C ASP A 63 -11.62 -15.59 -11.32
N PRO A 64 -12.74 -16.24 -10.95
CA PRO A 64 -12.87 -16.84 -9.63
C PRO A 64 -11.89 -17.99 -9.40
N VAL A 65 -11.44 -18.66 -10.47
CA VAL A 65 -10.44 -19.74 -10.36
C VAL A 65 -9.10 -19.16 -9.90
N LYS A 66 -8.68 -18.06 -10.50
CA LYS A 66 -7.45 -17.37 -10.09
C LYS A 66 -7.55 -16.76 -8.70
N VAL A 67 -8.70 -16.17 -8.36
CA VAL A 67 -8.95 -15.63 -7.01
C VAL A 67 -8.83 -16.74 -5.96
N ASN A 68 -9.51 -17.88 -6.16
CA ASN A 68 -9.43 -19.04 -5.26
C ASN A 68 -8.00 -19.59 -5.17
N LYS A 69 -7.26 -19.61 -6.30
CA LYS A 69 -5.88 -20.08 -6.32
C LYS A 69 -4.97 -19.18 -5.49
N VAL A 70 -5.15 -17.84 -5.52
CA VAL A 70 -4.40 -16.93 -4.64
C VAL A 70 -4.70 -17.23 -3.17
N CYS A 71 -5.98 -17.39 -2.79
CA CYS A 71 -6.34 -17.77 -1.42
C CYS A 71 -5.68 -19.08 -1.00
N GLN A 72 -5.66 -20.09 -1.88
CA GLN A 72 -5.00 -21.36 -1.61
C GLN A 72 -3.49 -21.19 -1.40
N ILE A 73 -2.82 -20.45 -2.30
CA ILE A 73 -1.39 -20.15 -2.20
C ILE A 73 -1.06 -19.46 -0.86
N MET A 74 -1.84 -18.46 -0.47
CA MET A 74 -1.61 -17.73 0.78
C MET A 74 -1.81 -18.66 2.00
N LYS A 75 -2.79 -19.59 1.97
CA LYS A 75 -2.98 -20.60 3.01
C LYS A 75 -1.81 -21.60 3.08
N GLU A 76 -1.30 -22.04 1.93
CA GLU A 76 -0.12 -22.92 1.87
C GLU A 76 1.14 -22.23 2.45
N LEU A 77 1.26 -20.92 2.31
CA LEU A 77 2.38 -20.13 2.82
C LEU A 77 2.22 -19.68 4.29
N GLN A 78 1.09 -19.96 4.94
CA GLN A 78 0.76 -19.38 6.26
C GLN A 78 1.82 -19.72 7.32
N ASP A 79 2.27 -20.99 7.37
CA ASP A 79 3.28 -21.41 8.34
C ASP A 79 4.66 -20.81 8.04
N ASP A 80 5.05 -20.75 6.76
CA ASP A 80 6.31 -20.11 6.35
C ASP A 80 6.30 -18.60 6.66
N ILE A 81 5.18 -17.93 6.44
CA ILE A 81 4.98 -16.51 6.77
C ILE A 81 5.14 -16.30 8.28
N LYS A 82 4.50 -17.13 9.12
CA LYS A 82 4.62 -17.06 10.58
C LYS A 82 6.05 -17.32 11.05
N ASN A 83 6.73 -18.29 10.47
CA ASN A 83 8.12 -18.59 10.78
C ASN A 83 9.05 -17.42 10.40
N LEU A 84 8.84 -16.77 9.25
CA LEU A 84 9.61 -15.58 8.85
C LEU A 84 9.28 -14.36 9.73
N ALA A 85 8.05 -14.26 10.19
CA ALA A 85 7.61 -13.20 11.10
C ALA A 85 8.27 -13.32 12.48
N GLU A 86 8.59 -14.52 12.95
CA GLU A 86 9.07 -14.92 14.28
C GLU A 86 9.20 -13.76 15.28
N GLY A 87 8.21 -13.61 16.16
CA GLY A 87 8.00 -12.42 16.97
C GLY A 87 7.24 -11.32 16.22
N ASP A 88 7.08 -10.17 16.85
CA ASP A 88 6.28 -9.08 16.31
C ASP A 88 6.98 -8.39 15.13
N ILE A 89 6.21 -8.09 14.09
CA ILE A 89 6.62 -7.17 13.04
C ILE A 89 5.97 -5.82 13.32
N THR A 90 6.80 -4.80 13.46
CA THR A 90 6.32 -3.44 13.76
C THR A 90 6.68 -2.50 12.62
N TYR A 91 5.68 -1.80 12.08
CA TYR A 91 5.92 -0.66 11.23
C TYR A 91 6.50 0.47 12.08
N LYS A 92 7.72 0.89 11.80
CA LYS A 92 8.35 2.06 12.38
C LYS A 92 8.39 3.20 11.39
N PHE A 93 8.11 4.39 11.87
CA PHE A 93 8.07 5.59 11.04
C PHE A 93 9.47 6.00 10.60
N GLY A 94 9.74 5.89 9.30
CA GLY A 94 11.02 6.26 8.66
C GLY A 94 11.00 7.62 7.95
N GLY A 95 10.03 8.49 8.24
CA GLY A 95 9.89 9.82 7.65
C GLY A 95 8.90 9.89 6.51
N TYR A 96 8.77 11.09 5.90
CA TYR A 96 7.88 11.37 4.79
C TYR A 96 8.63 11.38 3.46
N GLY A 97 7.91 11.03 2.39
CA GLY A 97 8.42 11.08 1.03
C GLY A 97 7.35 11.45 0.02
N VAL A 98 7.79 11.74 -1.20
CA VAL A 98 6.94 11.96 -2.37
C VAL A 98 7.48 11.15 -3.54
N PHE A 99 6.61 10.72 -4.44
CA PHE A 99 7.06 10.26 -5.75
C PHE A 99 7.26 11.47 -6.67
N ASP A 100 8.30 11.44 -7.48
CA ASP A 100 8.81 12.51 -8.34
C ASP A 100 9.50 13.64 -7.52
N SER A 101 8.91 14.82 -7.39
CA SER A 101 9.44 15.93 -6.61
C SER A 101 8.37 16.61 -5.78
N TYR A 102 8.76 17.35 -4.74
CA TYR A 102 7.80 18.09 -3.90
C TYR A 102 6.94 19.06 -4.71
N GLN A 103 7.51 19.72 -5.71
CA GLN A 103 6.79 20.69 -6.58
C GLN A 103 5.80 20.00 -7.54
N LYS A 104 5.91 18.69 -7.76
CA LYS A 104 5.08 17.92 -8.69
C LYS A 104 4.61 16.61 -8.09
N ALA A 105 4.31 16.60 -6.79
CA ALA A 105 3.87 15.42 -6.09
C ALA A 105 2.49 14.95 -6.58
N ARG A 106 2.33 13.65 -6.67
CA ARG A 106 1.02 13.00 -6.81
C ARG A 106 0.62 12.30 -5.53
N VAL A 107 1.60 11.89 -4.74
CA VAL A 107 1.45 11.13 -3.51
C VAL A 107 2.42 11.70 -2.48
N ILE A 108 1.93 11.87 -1.25
CA ILE A 108 2.76 11.97 -0.05
C ILE A 108 2.58 10.67 0.72
N TYR A 109 3.67 10.07 1.13
CA TYR A 109 3.67 8.81 1.85
C TYR A 109 4.59 8.85 3.06
N SER A 110 4.33 7.95 4.01
CA SER A 110 5.27 7.64 5.09
C SER A 110 6.08 6.41 4.71
N LYS A 111 7.39 6.47 4.95
CA LYS A 111 8.32 5.35 4.77
C LYS A 111 8.30 4.46 6.01
N MET A 112 8.50 3.17 5.80
CA MET A 112 8.87 2.27 6.88
C MET A 112 10.38 2.39 7.12
N GLU A 113 10.81 2.46 8.38
CA GLU A 113 12.24 2.45 8.74
C GLU A 113 12.87 1.11 8.35
N GLU A 114 14.06 1.15 7.76
CA GLU A 114 14.80 -0.06 7.39
C GLU A 114 15.44 -0.70 8.63
N ASP A 115 14.63 -1.45 9.37
CA ASP A 115 15.00 -2.15 10.60
C ASP A 115 14.76 -3.68 10.45
N PRO A 116 14.98 -4.51 11.48
CA PRO A 116 14.70 -5.94 11.41
C PRO A 116 13.27 -6.30 10.98
N SER A 117 12.24 -5.50 11.35
CA SER A 117 10.85 -5.71 10.94
C SER A 117 10.66 -5.47 9.44
N TYR A 118 11.31 -4.43 8.90
CA TYR A 118 11.34 -4.15 7.46
C TYR A 118 11.91 -5.34 6.68
N PHE A 119 13.06 -5.87 7.09
CA PHE A 119 13.71 -6.98 6.39
C PHE A 119 12.94 -8.30 6.53
N LYS A 120 12.22 -8.53 7.63
CA LYS A 120 11.29 -9.66 7.76
C LYS A 120 10.15 -9.53 6.74
N MET A 121 9.56 -8.34 6.64
CA MET A 121 8.47 -8.07 5.69
C MET A 121 8.94 -8.20 4.24
N GLU A 122 10.15 -7.73 3.89
CA GLU A 122 10.73 -7.96 2.55
C GLU A 122 10.81 -9.45 2.20
N LYS A 123 11.25 -10.30 3.14
CA LYS A 123 11.34 -11.75 2.92
C LYS A 123 9.96 -12.39 2.74
N ILE A 124 8.96 -11.95 3.51
CA ILE A 124 7.58 -12.43 3.38
C ILE A 124 7.02 -12.06 2.00
N ILE A 125 7.24 -10.83 1.57
CA ILE A 125 6.78 -10.36 0.25
C ILE A 125 7.50 -11.10 -0.88
N ASP A 126 8.80 -11.31 -0.77
CA ASP A 126 9.59 -12.12 -1.72
C ASP A 126 9.05 -13.55 -1.83
N LEU A 127 8.76 -14.19 -0.70
CA LEU A 127 8.17 -15.53 -0.65
C LEU A 127 6.82 -15.58 -1.40
N ILE A 128 5.94 -14.63 -1.12
CA ILE A 128 4.62 -14.53 -1.78
C ILE A 128 4.79 -14.35 -3.29
N ILE A 129 5.64 -13.41 -3.73
CA ILE A 129 5.86 -13.15 -5.15
C ILE A 129 6.42 -14.37 -5.87
N LYS A 130 7.40 -15.06 -5.29
CA LYS A 130 7.97 -16.30 -5.84
C LYS A 130 6.91 -17.36 -6.04
N LYS A 131 6.07 -17.58 -5.04
CA LYS A 131 5.01 -18.58 -5.13
C LYS A 131 3.96 -18.22 -6.19
N LEU A 132 3.56 -16.94 -6.29
CA LEU A 132 2.63 -16.47 -7.31
C LEU A 132 3.19 -16.60 -8.74
N LEU A 133 4.49 -16.37 -8.93
CA LEU A 133 5.19 -16.62 -10.20
C LEU A 133 5.22 -18.12 -10.53
N GLN A 134 5.62 -18.96 -9.57
CA GLN A 134 5.68 -20.42 -9.73
C GLN A 134 4.33 -21.02 -10.14
N GLU A 135 3.25 -20.52 -9.56
CA GLU A 135 1.88 -20.98 -9.83
C GLU A 135 1.22 -20.31 -11.06
N GLY A 136 1.96 -19.45 -11.76
CA GLY A 136 1.50 -18.78 -12.99
C GLY A 136 0.36 -17.77 -12.77
N ILE A 137 0.18 -17.27 -11.55
CA ILE A 137 -0.79 -16.20 -11.24
C ILE A 137 -0.33 -14.87 -11.81
N ILE A 138 0.94 -14.58 -11.68
CA ILE A 138 1.64 -13.45 -12.29
C ILE A 138 2.82 -13.96 -13.12
N ASN A 139 3.37 -13.15 -14.00
CA ASN A 139 4.55 -13.50 -14.79
C ASN A 139 5.61 -12.41 -14.73
N ASP A 140 6.86 -12.74 -15.10
CA ASP A 140 8.00 -11.82 -15.04
C ASP A 140 7.77 -10.51 -15.83
N SER A 141 7.03 -10.56 -16.94
CA SER A 141 6.74 -9.35 -17.74
C SER A 141 5.79 -8.37 -17.05
N GLU A 142 5.04 -8.83 -16.05
CA GLU A 142 4.12 -8.01 -15.25
C GLU A 142 4.81 -7.33 -14.08
N LEU A 143 5.94 -7.85 -13.58
CA LEU A 143 6.63 -7.35 -12.38
C LEU A 143 6.90 -5.85 -12.42
N LYS A 144 7.32 -5.31 -13.57
CA LYS A 144 7.55 -3.87 -13.73
C LYS A 144 6.26 -3.06 -13.55
N ASN A 145 5.13 -3.56 -14.05
CA ASN A 145 3.83 -2.90 -13.90
C ASN A 145 3.31 -3.01 -12.46
N LEU A 146 3.77 -4.02 -11.73
CA LEU A 146 3.46 -4.27 -10.33
C LEU A 146 4.40 -3.52 -9.37
N HIS A 147 5.32 -2.69 -9.91
CA HIS A 147 6.35 -1.98 -9.14
C HIS A 147 7.24 -2.90 -8.29
N VAL A 148 7.48 -4.11 -8.79
CA VAL A 148 8.37 -5.09 -8.16
C VAL A 148 9.76 -4.99 -8.78
N ASN A 149 10.77 -4.81 -7.95
CA ASN A 149 12.18 -4.82 -8.34
C ASN A 149 12.77 -6.21 -8.13
N LYS A 150 13.38 -6.77 -9.17
CA LYS A 150 14.10 -8.04 -9.10
C LYS A 150 15.59 -7.76 -8.84
N THR A 151 16.14 -8.35 -7.79
CA THR A 151 17.56 -8.29 -7.41
C THR A 151 18.12 -9.71 -7.28
N GLY A 152 19.43 -9.87 -7.03
CA GLY A 152 20.06 -11.18 -6.94
C GLY A 152 20.41 -11.79 -8.28
N SER A 153 20.82 -13.08 -8.30
CA SER A 153 21.12 -13.80 -9.52
C SER A 153 19.86 -14.34 -10.20
N ASN A 154 19.96 -14.72 -11.50
CA ASN A 154 18.82 -15.34 -12.19
C ASN A 154 18.39 -16.68 -11.54
N ASP A 155 19.34 -17.42 -10.97
CA ASP A 155 19.07 -18.71 -10.32
C ASP A 155 18.50 -18.54 -8.90
N ASN A 156 18.73 -17.39 -8.26
CA ASN A 156 18.18 -17.08 -6.94
C ASN A 156 17.77 -15.61 -6.88
N PRO A 157 16.67 -15.24 -7.54
CA PRO A 157 16.17 -13.87 -7.53
C PRO A 157 15.57 -13.51 -6.16
N PHE A 158 15.65 -12.24 -5.81
CA PHE A 158 14.97 -11.65 -4.67
C PHE A 158 14.07 -10.51 -5.16
N TYR A 159 12.80 -10.52 -4.76
CA TYR A 159 11.81 -9.56 -5.22
C TYR A 159 11.48 -8.55 -4.13
N LYS A 160 11.62 -7.28 -4.45
CA LYS A 160 11.40 -6.16 -3.54
C LYS A 160 10.32 -5.21 -4.02
N ILE A 161 9.61 -4.65 -3.07
CA ILE A 161 8.72 -3.50 -3.29
C ILE A 161 9.20 -2.32 -2.44
N GLU A 162 8.80 -1.10 -2.80
CA GLU A 162 8.97 0.05 -1.93
C GLU A 162 7.81 0.08 -0.92
N MET A 163 8.09 -0.37 0.33
CA MET A 163 7.10 -0.38 1.39
C MET A 163 6.82 1.04 1.89
N HIS A 164 5.64 1.53 1.56
CA HIS A 164 5.20 2.87 1.95
C HIS A 164 3.72 2.88 2.32
N LEU A 165 3.37 3.77 3.24
CA LEU A 165 2.01 4.08 3.62
C LEU A 165 1.56 5.36 2.93
N THR A 166 0.62 5.28 2.00
CA THR A 166 0.06 6.46 1.33
C THR A 166 -0.77 7.29 2.32
N LEU A 167 -0.38 8.55 2.50
CA LEU A 167 -1.08 9.52 3.35
C LEU A 167 -1.96 10.47 2.54
N MET A 168 -1.48 10.91 1.37
CA MET A 168 -2.20 11.79 0.45
C MET A 168 -2.01 11.33 -0.99
N ASN A 169 -3.06 11.47 -1.81
CA ASN A 169 -3.00 11.08 -3.22
C ASN A 169 -3.98 11.91 -4.06
N THR A 170 -3.51 12.45 -5.19
CA THR A 170 -4.37 13.16 -6.17
C THR A 170 -5.54 12.31 -6.65
N THR A 171 -5.40 10.97 -6.64
CA THR A 171 -6.49 10.05 -7.04
C THR A 171 -7.72 10.20 -6.15
N PHE A 172 -7.55 10.51 -4.86
CA PHE A 172 -8.67 10.68 -3.94
C PHE A 172 -9.44 11.95 -4.27
N LEU A 173 -8.74 13.08 -4.37
CA LEU A 173 -9.32 14.35 -4.79
C LEU A 173 -9.96 14.24 -6.19
N ASN A 174 -9.31 13.58 -7.14
CA ASN A 174 -9.83 13.43 -8.51
C ASN A 174 -11.15 12.63 -8.56
N LYS A 175 -11.39 11.70 -7.64
CA LYS A 175 -12.70 11.03 -7.51
C LYS A 175 -13.81 12.02 -7.17
N ILE A 176 -13.53 13.01 -6.33
CA ILE A 176 -14.47 14.05 -5.94
C ILE A 176 -14.66 15.06 -7.08
N LEU A 177 -13.56 15.55 -7.68
CA LEU A 177 -13.60 16.45 -8.82
C LEU A 177 -14.41 15.87 -9.99
N LYS A 178 -14.26 14.57 -10.27
CA LYS A 178 -15.04 13.87 -11.30
C LYS A 178 -16.54 13.90 -11.00
N LYS A 179 -16.96 13.66 -9.75
CA LYS A 179 -18.37 13.76 -9.34
C LYS A 179 -18.91 15.18 -9.52
N GLN A 180 -18.08 16.19 -9.30
CA GLN A 180 -18.40 17.60 -9.48
C GLN A 180 -18.27 18.08 -10.95
N LYS A 181 -17.93 17.18 -11.90
CA LYS A 181 -17.65 17.50 -13.30
C LYS A 181 -16.53 18.53 -13.49
N LYS A 182 -15.60 18.59 -12.55
CA LYS A 182 -14.40 19.44 -12.61
C LYS A 182 -13.23 18.70 -13.25
N LYS A 183 -12.27 19.47 -13.78
CA LYS A 183 -11.05 18.93 -14.39
C LYS A 183 -10.18 18.26 -13.31
N PRO A 184 -9.68 17.05 -13.57
CA PRO A 184 -8.76 16.38 -12.63
C PRO A 184 -7.41 17.11 -12.56
N ILE A 185 -6.79 17.08 -11.39
CA ILE A 185 -5.41 17.54 -11.20
C ILE A 185 -4.44 16.40 -11.48
N LYS A 186 -3.31 16.69 -12.07
CA LYS A 186 -2.25 15.71 -12.33
C LYS A 186 -1.31 15.57 -11.13
N ASN A 187 -0.95 16.71 -10.55
CA ASN A 187 -0.03 16.82 -9.41
C ASN A 187 -0.36 18.08 -8.60
N PHE A 188 0.28 18.24 -7.45
CA PHE A 188 0.21 19.42 -6.59
C PHE A 188 1.61 19.74 -6.06
N ASP A 189 1.83 20.98 -5.65
CA ASP A 189 3.04 21.35 -4.94
C ASP A 189 2.90 20.99 -3.45
N ALA A 190 3.69 20.03 -3.00
CA ALA A 190 3.68 19.50 -1.65
C ALA A 190 4.67 20.19 -0.72
N THR A 191 5.41 21.23 -1.19
CA THR A 191 6.51 21.83 -0.42
C THR A 191 6.02 22.36 0.93
N LYS A 192 4.96 23.18 0.95
CA LYS A 192 4.42 23.74 2.20
C LYS A 192 3.72 22.71 3.08
N ILE A 193 3.12 21.69 2.47
CA ILE A 193 2.55 20.57 3.21
C ILE A 193 3.68 19.80 3.92
N TYR A 194 4.77 19.49 3.23
CA TYR A 194 5.92 18.82 3.81
C TYR A 194 6.56 19.62 4.95
N GLU A 195 6.76 20.95 4.78
CA GLU A 195 7.27 21.83 5.84
C GLU A 195 6.39 21.74 7.10
N CYS A 196 5.06 21.70 6.93
CA CYS A 196 4.10 21.58 8.01
C CYS A 196 4.21 20.27 8.80
N ILE A 197 4.47 19.14 8.11
CA ILE A 197 4.45 17.80 8.72
C ILE A 197 5.85 17.22 9.01
N SER A 198 6.93 17.82 8.50
CA SER A 198 8.28 17.23 8.56
C SER A 198 8.80 17.00 9.99
N GLY A 199 8.31 17.75 10.97
CA GLY A 199 8.61 17.56 12.40
C GLY A 199 7.72 16.58 13.14
N GLU A 200 6.64 16.11 12.50
CA GLU A 200 5.68 15.20 13.13
C GLU A 200 6.09 13.73 12.89
N LYS A 201 5.75 12.88 13.85
CA LYS A 201 5.90 11.42 13.72
C LYS A 201 4.55 10.76 13.87
N ILE A 202 4.28 9.76 13.04
CA ILE A 202 3.21 8.81 13.28
C ILE A 202 3.77 7.74 14.20
N VAL A 203 3.01 7.30 15.21
CA VAL A 203 3.48 6.27 16.15
C VAL A 203 3.69 4.94 15.44
N ASP A 204 4.53 4.10 15.99
CA ASP A 204 4.80 2.76 15.48
C ASP A 204 3.53 1.89 15.54
N CYS A 205 3.40 0.96 14.60
CA CYS A 205 2.23 0.12 14.46
C CYS A 205 2.61 -1.37 14.38
N PRO A 206 2.11 -2.23 15.28
CA PRO A 206 2.27 -3.67 15.11
C PRO A 206 1.46 -4.15 13.88
N LEU A 207 2.12 -4.90 13.01
CA LEU A 207 1.50 -5.47 11.80
C LEU A 207 1.06 -6.90 12.13
N LYS A 208 -0.26 -7.14 12.09
CA LYS A 208 -0.85 -8.41 12.59
C LYS A 208 -1.27 -9.35 11.49
N LYS A 209 -1.55 -8.84 10.29
CA LYS A 209 -2.09 -9.65 9.20
C LYS A 209 -1.76 -9.10 7.82
N ILE A 210 -1.95 -9.94 6.83
CA ILE A 210 -1.94 -9.63 5.41
C ILE A 210 -3.35 -9.89 4.88
N ASP A 211 -3.93 -8.95 4.17
CA ASP A 211 -5.25 -9.09 3.54
C ASP A 211 -5.10 -9.21 2.02
N PHE A 212 -5.80 -10.18 1.43
CA PHE A 212 -6.05 -10.22 0.00
C PHE A 212 -7.40 -9.58 -0.28
N CYS A 213 -7.41 -8.54 -1.12
CA CYS A 213 -8.55 -7.64 -1.28
C CYS A 213 -8.93 -7.41 -2.75
N VAL A 214 -10.18 -7.04 -2.97
CA VAL A 214 -10.63 -6.39 -4.20
C VAL A 214 -10.41 -4.88 -4.08
N LEU A 215 -9.96 -4.23 -5.17
CA LEU A 215 -9.77 -2.78 -5.22
C LEU A 215 -11.13 -2.05 -5.35
N ARG A 216 -12.05 -2.42 -4.48
CA ARG A 216 -13.39 -1.86 -4.37
C ARG A 216 -13.70 -1.52 -2.92
N GLU A 217 -14.38 -0.41 -2.71
CA GLU A 217 -14.82 0.01 -1.38
C GLU A 217 -16.11 -0.72 -1.02
N ASP A 218 -16.13 -1.41 0.11
CA ASP A 218 -17.34 -1.86 0.75
C ASP A 218 -18.15 -0.64 1.22
N LYS A 219 -19.39 -0.56 0.77
CA LYS A 219 -20.27 0.62 1.00
C LYS A 219 -20.67 0.79 2.46
N ASN A 220 -20.70 -0.30 3.24
CA ASN A 220 -21.14 -0.29 4.63
C ASN A 220 -20.00 0.12 5.57
N THR A 221 -18.78 -0.38 5.31
CA THR A 221 -17.64 -0.17 6.19
C THR A 221 -16.70 0.94 5.71
N GLY A 222 -16.78 1.33 4.44
CA GLY A 222 -15.85 2.26 3.82
C GLY A 222 -14.42 1.73 3.67
N LYS A 223 -14.18 0.43 3.98
CA LYS A 223 -12.90 -0.26 3.81
C LYS A 223 -12.81 -0.91 2.44
N TYR A 224 -11.66 -1.49 2.11
CA TYR A 224 -11.58 -2.38 0.96
C TYR A 224 -12.31 -3.70 1.24
N GLU A 225 -12.89 -4.29 0.20
CA GLU A 225 -13.53 -5.59 0.29
C GLU A 225 -12.45 -6.67 0.43
N VAL A 226 -12.42 -7.32 1.60
CA VAL A 226 -11.46 -8.38 1.91
C VAL A 226 -11.99 -9.70 1.37
N VAL A 227 -11.18 -10.39 0.58
CA VAL A 227 -11.47 -11.74 0.08
C VAL A 227 -11.05 -12.77 1.12
N GLU A 228 -9.84 -12.63 1.66
CA GLU A 228 -9.27 -13.52 2.66
C GLU A 228 -8.23 -12.77 3.51
N SER A 229 -8.08 -13.16 4.78
CA SER A 229 -7.09 -12.59 5.71
C SER A 229 -6.15 -13.69 6.20
N PHE A 230 -4.88 -13.34 6.38
CA PHE A 230 -3.81 -14.24 6.80
C PHE A 230 -3.03 -13.60 7.94
N ASP A 231 -2.93 -14.29 9.07
CA ASP A 231 -2.24 -13.78 10.25
C ASP A 231 -0.72 -13.77 10.04
N LEU A 232 -0.07 -12.70 10.52
CA LEU A 232 1.40 -12.58 10.58
C LEU A 232 1.95 -13.18 11.88
N VAL A 233 1.10 -13.29 12.90
CA VAL A 233 1.46 -13.76 14.25
C VAL A 233 0.49 -14.82 14.72
#